data_6181593d59e4745981fdcfe1e85caec4
#
_entry.id   6181593d59e4745981fdcfe1e85caec4
#
_cell.length_a   1.000
_cell.length_b   1.000
_cell.length_c   1.000
_cell.angle_alpha   90.00
_cell.angle_beta   90.00
_cell.angle_gamma   90.00
#
_symmetry.space_group_name_H-M   'P 1'
#
loop_
_entity.id
_entity.type
_entity.pdbx_description
1 polymer ?
#
loop_
_entity_poly.entity_id
_entity_poly.type
_entity_poly.pdbx_seq_one_letter_code
_entity_poly.pdbx_strand_id
1 'polypeptide(L)'
;MTEPTELELVVAHKGFIWSEIDVTGRAAHGSRPDLGVDAIVRAGPVLTAIGALDAALAARTHPRLGRGSVHASLVRGGEELSSYPARCVVGLERRTLPGESAAVVEAELAVLLATCRDADPELEATARTLLVREPFEVREDEDIAAAVRAACREATGEAPVVSGVSYWADAAFIAAAGIPTVMFGPSGAGAHAAEEWVSVSSAEAVARTLLAVAVRTCG
;
A
#
# COMPACT_ATOMS: atom_id res chain seq x y z
N MET A 1 -17.07 8.82 4.29
CA MET A 1 -15.85 9.00 5.10
C MET A 1 -15.12 10.27 4.65
N THR A 2 -14.51 11.01 5.58
CA THR A 2 -13.79 12.25 5.27
C THR A 2 -12.28 12.05 5.40
N GLU A 3 -11.59 12.33 4.29
CA GLU A 3 -10.12 12.35 4.16
C GLU A 3 -9.78 13.53 3.24
N PRO A 4 -8.55 14.05 3.20
CA PRO A 4 -8.16 15.10 2.26
C PRO A 4 -8.23 14.58 0.83
N THR A 5 -9.30 14.94 0.10
CA THR A 5 -9.56 14.49 -1.27
C THR A 5 -9.65 15.64 -2.28
N GLU A 6 -9.25 16.85 -1.92
CA GLU A 6 -9.31 18.05 -2.78
C GLU A 6 -10.71 18.36 -3.32
N LEU A 7 -11.77 18.06 -2.54
CA LEU A 7 -13.17 18.07 -2.95
C LEU A 7 -13.52 17.10 -4.09
N GLU A 8 -12.66 16.11 -4.35
CA GLU A 8 -12.96 15.03 -5.29
C GLU A 8 -13.74 13.91 -4.59
N LEU A 9 -14.62 13.26 -5.34
CA LEU A 9 -15.33 12.07 -4.91
C LEU A 9 -14.44 10.85 -5.17
N VAL A 10 -13.83 10.34 -4.12
CA VAL A 10 -12.94 9.18 -4.20
C VAL A 10 -13.73 7.89 -4.04
N VAL A 11 -13.67 7.06 -5.07
CA VAL A 11 -14.35 5.75 -5.16
C VAL A 11 -13.38 4.58 -5.12
N ALA A 12 -12.07 4.83 -5.08
CA ALA A 12 -11.06 3.78 -4.98
C ALA A 12 -9.81 4.27 -4.25
N HIS A 13 -9.16 3.39 -3.49
CA HIS A 13 -7.81 3.61 -2.98
C HIS A 13 -6.98 2.32 -2.97
N LYS A 14 -5.65 2.49 -2.96
CA LYS A 14 -4.73 1.34 -2.88
C LYS A 14 -4.80 0.69 -1.50
N GLY A 15 -4.57 -0.63 -1.49
CA GLY A 15 -4.21 -1.35 -0.29
C GLY A 15 -2.70 -1.36 -0.06
N PHE A 16 -2.27 -1.99 1.02
CA PHE A 16 -0.86 -2.33 1.22
C PHE A 16 -0.68 -3.60 2.04
N ILE A 17 0.42 -4.28 1.76
CA ILE A 17 0.81 -5.47 2.49
C ILE A 17 2.26 -5.29 2.93
N TRP A 18 2.51 -5.45 4.23
CA TRP A 18 3.85 -5.51 4.78
C TRP A 18 4.26 -6.96 4.91
N SER A 19 5.47 -7.24 4.44
CA SER A 19 6.06 -8.57 4.50
C SER A 19 7.52 -8.49 4.91
N GLU A 20 8.05 -9.57 5.41
CA GLU A 20 9.49 -9.74 5.63
C GLU A 20 10.00 -10.96 4.84
N ILE A 21 11.19 -10.81 4.27
CA ILE A 21 11.98 -11.91 3.78
C ILE A 21 13.16 -12.11 4.75
N ASP A 22 13.26 -13.32 5.30
CA ASP A 22 14.30 -13.73 6.22
C ASP A 22 15.30 -14.60 5.46
N VAL A 23 16.54 -14.14 5.33
CA VAL A 23 17.64 -14.86 4.70
C VAL A 23 18.54 -15.42 5.79
N THR A 24 18.66 -16.74 5.81
CA THR A 24 19.48 -17.48 6.77
C THR A 24 20.91 -17.66 6.26
N GLY A 25 21.86 -17.42 7.12
CA GLY A 25 23.28 -17.71 6.94
C GLY A 25 23.81 -18.56 8.09
N ARG A 26 25.14 -18.52 8.27
CA ARG A 26 25.80 -19.19 9.38
C ARG A 26 26.93 -18.32 9.91
N ALA A 27 26.87 -17.95 11.19
CA ALA A 27 27.92 -17.18 11.84
C ALA A 27 29.25 -17.98 11.89
N ALA A 28 30.31 -17.27 11.63
CA ALA A 28 31.69 -17.75 11.80
C ALA A 28 32.60 -16.56 11.95
N HIS A 29 33.77 -16.76 12.55
CA HIS A 29 34.82 -15.75 12.57
C HIS A 29 35.24 -15.37 11.14
N GLY A 30 35.46 -14.11 10.84
CA GLY A 30 35.81 -13.63 9.49
C GLY A 30 37.02 -14.28 8.82
N SER A 31 37.93 -14.87 9.60
CA SER A 31 39.03 -15.64 9.07
C SER A 31 38.70 -17.11 8.69
N ARG A 32 37.44 -17.52 8.89
CA ARG A 32 36.99 -18.90 8.64
C ARG A 32 35.89 -18.95 7.54
N PRO A 33 36.27 -18.61 6.28
CA PRO A 33 35.30 -18.60 5.17
C PRO A 33 34.75 -20.01 4.85
N ASP A 34 35.47 -21.07 5.25
CA ASP A 34 35.05 -22.46 5.14
C ASP A 34 33.86 -22.82 6.06
N LEU A 35 33.65 -22.06 7.11
CA LEU A 35 32.57 -22.29 8.09
C LEU A 35 31.43 -21.32 8.00
N GLY A 36 31.67 -20.10 7.53
CA GLY A 36 30.66 -19.02 7.47
C GLY A 36 29.76 -19.12 6.25
N VAL A 37 28.53 -18.62 6.38
CA VAL A 37 27.61 -18.32 5.27
C VAL A 37 27.08 -16.92 5.46
N ASP A 38 27.40 -16.01 4.54
CA ASP A 38 27.07 -14.61 4.63
C ASP A 38 25.62 -14.35 4.20
N ALA A 39 24.72 -14.13 5.17
CA ALA A 39 23.33 -13.86 4.91
C ALA A 39 23.10 -12.50 4.21
N ILE A 40 23.98 -11.51 4.46
CA ILE A 40 23.84 -10.18 3.83
C ILE A 40 24.18 -10.28 2.33
N VAL A 41 25.25 -10.95 1.98
CA VAL A 41 25.64 -11.16 0.57
C VAL A 41 24.55 -11.97 -0.16
N ARG A 42 24.00 -13.01 0.49
CA ARG A 42 22.90 -13.81 -0.08
C ARG A 42 21.57 -13.06 -0.20
N ALA A 43 21.36 -12.00 0.57
CA ALA A 43 20.21 -11.10 0.38
C ALA A 43 20.32 -10.22 -0.89
N GLY A 44 21.51 -10.04 -1.46
CA GLY A 44 21.73 -9.22 -2.66
C GLY A 44 20.86 -9.61 -3.86
N PRO A 45 20.88 -10.87 -4.32
CA PRO A 45 19.99 -11.37 -5.37
C PRO A 45 18.50 -11.17 -5.04
N VAL A 46 18.08 -11.34 -3.79
CA VAL A 46 16.71 -11.11 -3.34
C VAL A 46 16.33 -9.64 -3.51
N LEU A 47 17.19 -8.70 -3.11
CA LEU A 47 16.97 -7.26 -3.32
C LEU A 47 16.87 -6.90 -4.80
N THR A 48 17.70 -7.50 -5.65
CA THR A 48 17.64 -7.33 -7.10
C THR A 48 16.31 -7.84 -7.67
N ALA A 49 15.86 -9.01 -7.20
CA ALA A 49 14.59 -9.60 -7.63
C ALA A 49 13.36 -8.77 -7.20
N ILE A 50 13.42 -8.10 -6.04
CA ILE A 50 12.38 -7.14 -5.61
C ILE A 50 12.29 -5.99 -6.61
N GLY A 51 13.40 -5.45 -7.07
CA GLY A 51 13.41 -4.40 -8.11
C GLY A 51 12.83 -4.89 -9.44
N ALA A 52 13.11 -6.13 -9.83
CA ALA A 52 12.52 -6.74 -11.02
C ALA A 52 11.00 -6.96 -10.87
N LEU A 53 10.54 -7.36 -9.69
CA LEU A 53 9.11 -7.48 -9.40
C LEU A 53 8.42 -6.12 -9.50
N ASP A 54 8.99 -5.06 -8.92
CA ASP A 54 8.43 -3.69 -9.03
C ASP A 54 8.31 -3.24 -10.50
N ALA A 55 9.31 -3.53 -11.31
CA ALA A 55 9.26 -3.23 -12.75
C ALA A 55 8.14 -4.03 -13.46
N ALA A 56 7.94 -5.30 -13.12
CA ALA A 56 6.88 -6.14 -13.68
C ALA A 56 5.48 -5.64 -13.28
N LEU A 57 5.32 -5.11 -12.07
CA LEU A 57 4.06 -4.54 -11.59
C LEU A 57 3.62 -3.32 -12.41
N ALA A 58 4.53 -2.63 -13.09
CA ALA A 58 4.19 -1.50 -13.96
C ALA A 58 3.27 -1.86 -15.14
N ALA A 59 3.23 -3.14 -15.54
CA ALA A 59 2.33 -3.62 -16.58
C ALA A 59 0.87 -3.77 -16.11
N ARG A 60 0.62 -3.80 -14.81
CA ARG A 60 -0.72 -3.90 -14.21
C ARG A 60 -1.14 -2.53 -13.69
N THR A 61 -2.13 -1.94 -14.33
CA THR A 61 -2.61 -0.60 -14.00
C THR A 61 -4.10 -0.58 -13.74
N HIS A 62 -4.50 0.26 -12.80
CA HIS A 62 -5.89 0.60 -12.52
C HIS A 62 -6.21 1.99 -13.10
N PRO A 63 -7.39 2.21 -13.71
CA PRO A 63 -7.70 3.49 -14.39
C PRO A 63 -7.55 4.74 -13.51
N ARG A 64 -7.89 4.64 -12.23
CA ARG A 64 -7.83 5.77 -11.27
C ARG A 64 -6.63 5.74 -10.34
N LEU A 65 -6.01 4.57 -10.11
CA LEU A 65 -4.96 4.40 -9.12
C LEU A 65 -3.56 4.26 -9.73
N GLY A 66 -3.49 4.11 -11.06
CA GLY A 66 -2.24 3.80 -11.72
C GLY A 66 -1.74 2.38 -11.37
N ARG A 67 -0.44 2.18 -11.28
CA ARG A 67 0.19 0.88 -11.02
C ARG A 67 0.25 0.53 -9.52
N GLY A 68 0.30 -0.75 -9.21
CA GLY A 68 0.82 -1.25 -7.94
C GLY A 68 2.34 -1.05 -7.85
N SER A 69 2.93 -1.26 -6.67
CA SER A 69 4.38 -1.16 -6.47
C SER A 69 4.84 -2.06 -5.32
N VAL A 70 6.12 -2.40 -5.32
CA VAL A 70 6.79 -3.03 -4.19
C VAL A 70 8.14 -2.36 -3.96
N HIS A 71 8.52 -2.18 -2.70
CA HIS A 71 9.86 -1.69 -2.36
C HIS A 71 10.36 -2.31 -1.06
N ALA A 72 11.67 -2.38 -0.93
CA ALA A 72 12.33 -2.74 0.31
C ALA A 72 12.39 -1.50 1.22
N SER A 73 11.67 -1.54 2.32
CA SER A 73 11.60 -0.43 3.29
C SER A 73 12.71 -0.51 4.33
N LEU A 74 13.14 -1.72 4.67
CA LEU A 74 14.11 -1.97 5.74
C LEU A 74 15.04 -3.13 5.34
N VAL A 75 16.31 -3.01 5.72
CA VAL A 75 17.28 -4.11 5.69
C VAL A 75 18.00 -4.14 7.03
N ARG A 76 18.08 -5.32 7.66
CA ARG A 76 18.77 -5.51 8.93
C ARG A 76 19.56 -6.80 8.86
N GLY A 77 20.87 -6.75 9.17
CA GLY A 77 21.73 -7.91 9.18
C GLY A 77 23.10 -7.61 9.76
N GLY A 78 23.75 -8.65 10.30
CA GLY A 78 25.05 -8.55 10.93
C GLY A 78 25.03 -7.94 12.33
N GLU A 79 26.07 -8.18 13.10
CA GLU A 79 26.25 -7.69 14.46
C GLU A 79 27.60 -6.96 14.62
N GLU A 80 28.65 -7.45 13.94
CA GLU A 80 30.00 -6.92 14.01
C GLU A 80 30.81 -7.17 12.72
N LEU A 81 31.91 -6.45 12.52
CA LEU A 81 32.73 -6.55 11.30
C LEU A 81 33.58 -7.83 11.21
N SER A 82 33.86 -8.48 12.34
CA SER A 82 34.76 -9.65 12.41
C SER A 82 34.05 -11.00 12.21
N SER A 83 32.75 -11.01 11.97
CA SER A 83 31.94 -12.24 11.88
C SER A 83 31.10 -12.28 10.60
N TYR A 84 30.90 -13.48 10.05
CA TYR A 84 29.90 -13.74 9.03
C TYR A 84 28.50 -13.56 9.62
N PRO A 85 27.59 -12.79 8.98
CA PRO A 85 26.24 -12.59 9.49
C PRO A 85 25.38 -13.84 9.32
N ALA A 86 24.80 -14.32 10.41
CA ALA A 86 23.94 -15.50 10.41
C ALA A 86 22.54 -15.23 9.84
N ARG A 87 22.14 -13.95 9.73
CA ARG A 87 20.78 -13.58 9.33
C ARG A 87 20.77 -12.22 8.65
N CYS A 88 19.91 -12.08 7.62
CA CYS A 88 19.54 -10.80 7.04
C CYS A 88 18.04 -10.77 6.83
N VAL A 89 17.38 -9.71 7.30
CA VAL A 89 15.92 -9.51 7.15
C VAL A 89 15.67 -8.31 6.27
N VAL A 90 14.84 -8.51 5.24
CA VAL A 90 14.38 -7.45 4.34
C VAL A 90 12.89 -7.20 4.58
N GLY A 91 12.54 -6.02 5.06
CA GLY A 91 11.15 -5.58 5.21
C GLY A 91 10.64 -4.94 3.92
N LEU A 92 9.43 -5.31 3.50
CA LEU A 92 8.81 -4.92 2.24
C LEU A 92 7.48 -4.23 2.46
N GLU A 93 7.16 -3.26 1.61
CA GLU A 93 5.80 -2.78 1.39
C GLU A 93 5.38 -3.02 -0.06
N ARG A 94 4.24 -3.72 -0.24
CA ARG A 94 3.58 -3.96 -1.52
C ARG A 94 2.29 -3.15 -1.56
N ARG A 95 2.21 -2.10 -2.41
CA ARG A 95 0.99 -1.33 -2.68
C ARG A 95 0.10 -2.10 -3.65
N THR A 96 -1.08 -2.53 -3.20
CA THR A 96 -2.02 -3.36 -3.96
C THR A 96 -3.11 -2.55 -4.64
N LEU A 97 -3.63 -3.09 -5.72
CA LEU A 97 -4.77 -2.57 -6.47
C LEU A 97 -6.04 -3.38 -6.16
N PRO A 98 -7.25 -2.82 -6.36
CA PRO A 98 -8.48 -3.60 -6.31
C PRO A 98 -8.37 -4.89 -7.11
N GLY A 99 -8.81 -6.01 -6.50
CA GLY A 99 -8.67 -7.36 -7.06
C GLY A 99 -7.35 -8.08 -6.73
N GLU A 100 -6.35 -7.42 -6.14
CA GLU A 100 -5.13 -8.07 -5.63
C GLU A 100 -5.29 -8.40 -4.15
N SER A 101 -5.24 -9.70 -3.81
CA SER A 101 -5.36 -10.19 -2.43
C SER A 101 -4.00 -10.50 -1.80
N ALA A 102 -3.99 -10.75 -0.49
CA ALA A 102 -2.79 -11.23 0.21
C ALA A 102 -2.21 -12.49 -0.42
N ALA A 103 -3.05 -13.44 -0.86
CA ALA A 103 -2.61 -14.67 -1.50
C ALA A 103 -1.87 -14.41 -2.83
N VAL A 104 -2.26 -13.39 -3.59
CA VAL A 104 -1.55 -12.97 -4.81
C VAL A 104 -0.15 -12.48 -4.46
N VAL A 105 -0.02 -11.64 -3.45
CA VAL A 105 1.29 -11.10 -3.02
C VAL A 105 2.18 -12.19 -2.44
N GLU A 106 1.64 -13.10 -1.67
CA GLU A 106 2.38 -14.26 -1.14
C GLU A 106 2.89 -15.17 -2.28
N ALA A 107 2.08 -15.38 -3.32
CA ALA A 107 2.51 -16.11 -4.51
C ALA A 107 3.61 -15.37 -5.29
N GLU A 108 3.52 -14.03 -5.43
CA GLU A 108 4.59 -13.20 -6.02
C GLU A 108 5.92 -13.39 -5.28
N LEU A 109 5.90 -13.33 -3.95
CA LEU A 109 7.11 -13.53 -3.13
C LEU A 109 7.64 -14.96 -3.18
N ALA A 110 6.74 -15.96 -3.24
CA ALA A 110 7.14 -17.36 -3.39
C ALA A 110 7.86 -17.61 -4.72
N VAL A 111 7.35 -17.06 -5.83
CA VAL A 111 7.98 -17.14 -7.15
C VAL A 111 9.33 -16.41 -7.15
N LEU A 112 9.40 -15.22 -6.55
CA LEU A 112 10.64 -14.46 -6.41
C LEU A 112 11.72 -15.30 -5.70
N LEU A 113 11.38 -15.86 -4.55
CA LEU A 113 12.34 -16.69 -3.78
C LEU A 113 12.69 -17.98 -4.50
N ALA A 114 11.76 -18.62 -5.23
CA ALA A 114 12.05 -19.78 -6.05
C ALA A 114 13.09 -19.44 -7.13
N THR A 115 12.90 -18.34 -7.85
CA THR A 115 13.85 -17.87 -8.87
C THR A 115 15.24 -17.60 -8.28
N CYS A 116 15.31 -17.02 -7.07
CA CYS A 116 16.60 -16.82 -6.39
C CYS A 116 17.27 -18.15 -6.01
N ARG A 117 16.49 -19.17 -5.58
CA ARG A 117 17.02 -20.51 -5.25
C ARG A 117 17.45 -21.29 -6.48
N ASP A 118 16.82 -21.10 -7.62
CA ASP A 118 17.26 -21.73 -8.89
C ASP A 118 18.66 -21.24 -9.28
N ALA A 119 19.00 -19.98 -8.96
CA ALA A 119 20.32 -19.41 -9.20
C ALA A 119 21.34 -19.73 -8.09
N ASP A 120 20.91 -19.88 -6.84
CA ASP A 120 21.70 -20.30 -5.68
C ASP A 120 20.93 -21.36 -4.87
N PRO A 121 21.15 -22.66 -5.15
CA PRO A 121 20.47 -23.75 -4.44
C PRO A 121 20.75 -23.81 -2.92
N GLU A 122 21.78 -23.14 -2.45
CA GLU A 122 22.08 -23.02 -1.02
C GLU A 122 21.38 -21.82 -0.35
N LEU A 123 20.60 -21.04 -1.09
CA LEU A 123 19.84 -19.92 -0.52
C LEU A 123 18.73 -20.44 0.39
N GLU A 124 18.89 -20.23 1.68
CA GLU A 124 17.85 -20.42 2.68
C GLU A 124 17.15 -19.08 2.93
N ALA A 125 15.94 -18.91 2.40
CA ALA A 125 15.16 -17.70 2.58
C ALA A 125 13.67 -18.04 2.70
N THR A 126 12.96 -17.33 3.57
CA THR A 126 11.50 -17.47 3.76
C THR A 126 10.85 -16.12 3.75
N ALA A 127 9.61 -16.04 3.24
CA ALA A 127 8.80 -14.84 3.31
C ALA A 127 7.63 -15.04 4.28
N ARG A 128 7.24 -13.97 4.99
CA ARG A 128 6.04 -13.95 5.82
C ARG A 128 5.31 -12.62 5.68
N THR A 129 4.00 -12.69 5.69
CA THR A 129 3.12 -11.52 5.76
C THR A 129 3.03 -11.02 7.20
N LEU A 130 3.17 -9.71 7.41
CA LEU A 130 3.08 -9.05 8.71
C LEU A 130 1.75 -8.34 8.91
N LEU A 131 1.29 -7.64 7.86
CA LEU A 131 0.09 -6.82 7.91
C LEU A 131 -0.56 -6.77 6.53
N VAL A 132 -1.88 -6.87 6.50
CA VAL A 132 -2.70 -6.70 5.30
C VAL A 132 -3.66 -5.54 5.52
N ARG A 133 -3.72 -4.66 4.53
CA ARG A 133 -4.71 -3.61 4.38
C ARG A 133 -5.26 -3.68 2.98
N GLU A 134 -6.47 -4.20 2.86
CA GLU A 134 -7.12 -4.43 1.57
C GLU A 134 -7.33 -3.12 0.83
N PRO A 135 -7.24 -3.11 -0.52
CA PRO A 135 -7.64 -1.97 -1.32
C PRO A 135 -9.16 -1.76 -1.23
N PHE A 136 -9.59 -0.59 -1.67
CA PHE A 136 -10.99 -0.21 -1.70
C PHE A 136 -11.39 0.19 -3.11
N GLU A 137 -12.56 -0.25 -3.55
CA GLU A 137 -13.19 0.23 -4.76
C GLU A 137 -14.71 0.04 -4.67
N VAL A 138 -15.44 1.07 -5.11
CA VAL A 138 -16.88 1.03 -5.32
C VAL A 138 -17.21 1.61 -6.69
N ARG A 139 -18.38 1.25 -7.22
CA ARG A 139 -18.85 1.78 -8.50
C ARG A 139 -19.26 3.25 -8.33
N GLU A 140 -18.98 4.06 -9.33
CA GLU A 140 -19.35 5.49 -9.32
C GLU A 140 -20.87 5.74 -9.47
N ASP A 141 -21.64 4.71 -9.85
CA ASP A 141 -23.09 4.74 -9.96
C ASP A 141 -23.81 4.19 -8.71
N GLU A 142 -23.09 3.83 -7.64
CA GLU A 142 -23.69 3.49 -6.35
C GLU A 142 -24.48 4.67 -5.75
N ASP A 143 -25.57 4.36 -5.06
CA ASP A 143 -26.47 5.37 -4.49
C ASP A 143 -25.75 6.40 -3.61
N ILE A 144 -24.78 5.95 -2.81
CA ILE A 144 -23.98 6.84 -1.95
C ILE A 144 -23.11 7.81 -2.78
N ALA A 145 -22.55 7.34 -3.90
CA ALA A 145 -21.77 8.19 -4.79
C ALA A 145 -22.67 9.23 -5.48
N ALA A 146 -23.84 8.81 -5.94
CA ALA A 146 -24.83 9.70 -6.53
C ALA A 146 -25.33 10.76 -5.52
N ALA A 147 -25.56 10.35 -4.26
CA ALA A 147 -25.99 11.26 -3.19
C ALA A 147 -24.93 12.33 -2.88
N VAL A 148 -23.65 11.94 -2.76
CA VAL A 148 -22.54 12.88 -2.51
C VAL A 148 -22.35 13.82 -3.70
N ARG A 149 -22.41 13.34 -4.95
CA ARG A 149 -22.32 14.17 -6.16
C ARG A 149 -23.40 15.23 -6.22
N ALA A 150 -24.64 14.84 -5.94
CA ALA A 150 -25.76 15.77 -5.93
C ALA A 150 -25.65 16.81 -4.82
N ALA A 151 -25.30 16.38 -3.60
CA ALA A 151 -25.12 17.26 -2.45
C ALA A 151 -23.94 18.23 -2.63
N CYS A 152 -22.82 17.78 -3.20
CA CYS A 152 -21.67 18.63 -3.50
C CYS A 152 -22.06 19.70 -4.53
N ARG A 153 -22.78 19.35 -5.60
CA ARG A 153 -23.27 20.33 -6.59
C ARG A 153 -24.16 21.41 -5.97
N GLU A 154 -25.02 21.06 -5.04
CA GLU A 154 -25.84 22.04 -4.31
C GLU A 154 -24.99 22.93 -3.41
N ALA A 155 -24.00 22.37 -2.72
CA ALA A 155 -23.18 23.10 -1.76
C ALA A 155 -22.15 24.02 -2.42
N THR A 156 -21.63 23.66 -3.61
CA THR A 156 -20.49 24.33 -4.27
C THR A 156 -20.85 24.95 -5.64
N GLY A 157 -21.96 24.56 -6.24
CA GLY A 157 -22.36 24.93 -7.61
C GLY A 157 -21.83 23.91 -8.67
N GLU A 158 -20.91 23.04 -8.35
CA GLU A 158 -20.29 22.10 -9.27
C GLU A 158 -20.31 20.65 -8.73
N ALA A 159 -20.43 19.68 -9.63
CA ALA A 159 -20.28 18.29 -9.26
C ALA A 159 -18.79 17.93 -9.05
N PRO A 160 -18.46 17.12 -8.04
CA PRO A 160 -17.09 16.71 -7.82
C PRO A 160 -16.57 15.81 -8.96
N VAL A 161 -15.28 15.92 -9.25
CA VAL A 161 -14.58 14.94 -10.09
C VAL A 161 -14.56 13.60 -9.37
N VAL A 162 -14.80 12.51 -10.10
CA VAL A 162 -14.67 11.15 -9.56
C VAL A 162 -13.25 10.66 -9.74
N SER A 163 -12.61 10.30 -8.65
CA SER A 163 -11.17 9.95 -8.63
C SER A 163 -10.85 8.72 -7.77
N GLY A 164 -9.57 8.44 -7.67
CA GLY A 164 -8.98 7.49 -6.74
C GLY A 164 -7.72 8.05 -6.11
N VAL A 165 -7.36 7.57 -4.92
CA VAL A 165 -6.18 8.01 -4.18
C VAL A 165 -5.19 6.88 -3.93
N SER A 166 -3.90 7.22 -3.87
CA SER A 166 -2.84 6.22 -3.69
C SER A 166 -2.61 5.81 -2.23
N TYR A 167 -3.05 6.62 -1.27
CA TYR A 167 -2.99 6.28 0.15
C TYR A 167 -4.13 5.33 0.54
N TRP A 168 -3.96 4.64 1.65
CA TRP A 168 -4.96 3.77 2.24
C TRP A 168 -5.77 4.53 3.30
N ALA A 169 -7.06 4.22 3.40
CA ALA A 169 -7.94 4.79 4.39
C ALA A 169 -8.94 3.74 4.94
N ASP A 170 -9.54 4.04 6.11
CA ASP A 170 -10.50 3.16 6.79
C ASP A 170 -11.79 2.90 5.97
N ALA A 171 -11.97 3.58 4.83
CA ALA A 171 -13.05 3.31 3.90
C ALA A 171 -13.10 1.83 3.47
N ALA A 172 -11.94 1.17 3.37
CA ALA A 172 -11.85 -0.26 3.09
C ALA A 172 -12.56 -1.11 4.16
N PHE A 173 -12.39 -0.78 5.45
CA PHE A 173 -13.05 -1.51 6.54
C PHE A 173 -14.55 -1.31 6.55
N ILE A 174 -15.00 -0.06 6.31
CA ILE A 174 -16.42 0.28 6.31
C ILE A 174 -17.11 -0.44 5.14
N ALA A 175 -16.51 -0.41 3.95
CA ALA A 175 -17.02 -1.10 2.77
C ALA A 175 -17.02 -2.63 2.95
N ALA A 176 -15.97 -3.20 3.54
CA ALA A 176 -15.89 -4.64 3.84
C ALA A 176 -16.96 -5.10 4.83
N ALA A 177 -17.45 -4.20 5.69
CA ALA A 177 -18.59 -4.46 6.57
C ALA A 177 -19.96 -4.36 5.84
N GLY A 178 -19.97 -4.17 4.52
CA GLY A 178 -21.19 -4.06 3.71
C GLY A 178 -21.89 -2.69 3.79
N ILE A 179 -21.21 -1.68 4.32
CA ILE A 179 -21.76 -0.32 4.45
C ILE A 179 -21.40 0.48 3.18
N PRO A 180 -22.38 1.02 2.43
CA PRO A 180 -22.12 1.85 1.26
C PRO A 180 -21.20 3.04 1.60
N THR A 181 -20.03 3.10 0.97
CA THR A 181 -18.96 4.01 1.38
C THR A 181 -18.31 4.69 0.18
N VAL A 182 -18.04 5.98 0.30
CA VAL A 182 -17.16 6.77 -0.55
C VAL A 182 -16.32 7.70 0.33
N MET A 183 -15.25 8.27 -0.22
CA MET A 183 -14.47 9.30 0.48
C MET A 183 -14.70 10.65 -0.18
N PHE A 184 -14.87 11.68 0.66
CA PHE A 184 -15.03 13.06 0.21
C PHE A 184 -14.58 14.01 1.32
N GLY A 185 -13.64 14.89 1.02
CA GLY A 185 -13.07 15.75 2.03
C GLY A 185 -12.39 17.00 1.49
N PRO A 186 -11.83 17.82 2.39
CA PRO A 186 -11.35 19.15 2.05
C PRO A 186 -10.04 19.13 1.25
N SER A 187 -9.71 20.31 0.72
CA SER A 187 -8.43 20.59 0.09
C SER A 187 -7.42 21.05 1.12
N GLY A 188 -6.16 20.66 0.91
CA GLY A 188 -5.05 21.02 1.78
C GLY A 188 -3.73 20.47 1.29
N ALA A 189 -2.70 20.63 2.07
CA ALA A 189 -1.40 20.05 1.75
C ALA A 189 -0.61 19.72 3.02
N GLY A 190 0.46 18.93 2.85
CA GLY A 190 1.39 18.63 3.91
C GLY A 190 0.96 17.51 4.84
N ALA A 191 0.09 16.58 4.41
CA ALA A 191 -0.28 15.43 5.23
C ALA A 191 0.96 14.70 5.77
N HIS A 192 1.05 14.58 7.11
CA HIS A 192 2.20 14.03 7.85
C HIS A 192 3.51 14.84 7.73
N ALA A 193 3.51 16.02 7.12
CA ALA A 193 4.67 16.90 7.07
C ALA A 193 4.75 17.81 8.30
N ALA A 194 5.89 18.51 8.46
CA ALA A 194 6.09 19.48 9.56
C ALA A 194 5.12 20.69 9.46
N GLU A 195 4.73 21.03 8.23
CA GLU A 195 3.68 22.03 7.95
C GLU A 195 2.54 21.33 7.26
N GLU A 196 1.38 21.34 7.90
CA GLU A 196 0.14 20.78 7.37
C GLU A 196 -0.97 21.80 7.48
N TRP A 197 -1.77 21.95 6.44
CA TRP A 197 -2.87 22.90 6.43
C TRP A 197 -4.07 22.37 5.62
N VAL A 198 -5.26 22.90 5.93
CA VAL A 198 -6.50 22.68 5.22
C VAL A 198 -7.14 24.02 4.85
N SER A 199 -7.77 24.07 3.67
CA SER A 199 -8.56 25.23 3.26
C SER A 199 -9.87 25.30 4.07
N VAL A 200 -10.08 26.39 4.81
CA VAL A 200 -11.31 26.60 5.62
C VAL A 200 -12.54 26.61 4.71
N SER A 201 -12.49 27.28 3.56
CA SER A 201 -13.62 27.31 2.62
C SER A 201 -13.97 25.94 2.06
N SER A 202 -12.96 25.08 1.81
CA SER A 202 -13.21 23.70 1.39
C SER A 202 -13.80 22.84 2.52
N ALA A 203 -13.34 23.03 3.76
CA ALA A 203 -13.90 22.34 4.92
C ALA A 203 -15.37 22.73 5.15
N GLU A 204 -15.75 24.02 4.96
CA GLU A 204 -17.14 24.46 4.99
C GLU A 204 -17.97 23.84 3.86
N ALA A 205 -17.43 23.72 2.64
CA ALA A 205 -18.09 23.06 1.52
C ALA A 205 -18.36 21.58 1.82
N VAL A 206 -17.37 20.87 2.41
CA VAL A 206 -17.52 19.48 2.87
C VAL A 206 -18.62 19.38 3.93
N ALA A 207 -18.64 20.26 4.95
CA ALA A 207 -19.65 20.23 5.99
C ALA A 207 -21.07 20.40 5.42
N ARG A 208 -21.28 21.35 4.49
CA ARG A 208 -22.56 21.54 3.80
C ARG A 208 -22.95 20.32 2.98
N THR A 209 -22.01 19.74 2.24
CA THR A 209 -22.24 18.53 1.45
C THR A 209 -22.65 17.35 2.34
N LEU A 210 -21.95 17.09 3.43
CA LEU A 210 -22.26 15.99 4.36
C LEU A 210 -23.62 16.18 5.04
N LEU A 211 -23.97 17.41 5.42
CA LEU A 211 -25.29 17.70 5.97
C LEU A 211 -26.40 17.37 4.95
N ALA A 212 -26.22 17.79 3.69
CA ALA A 212 -27.19 17.52 2.63
C ALA A 212 -27.30 15.99 2.34
N VAL A 213 -26.19 15.25 2.38
CA VAL A 213 -26.22 13.77 2.27
C VAL A 213 -26.99 13.16 3.44
N ALA A 214 -26.70 13.57 4.69
CA ALA A 214 -27.38 13.04 5.87
C ALA A 214 -28.89 13.26 5.83
N VAL A 215 -29.35 14.45 5.44
CA VAL A 215 -30.77 14.74 5.30
C VAL A 215 -31.45 13.89 4.22
N ARG A 216 -30.75 13.55 3.14
CA ARG A 216 -31.27 12.69 2.05
C ARG A 216 -31.33 11.21 2.38
N THR A 217 -30.39 10.75 3.21
CA THR A 217 -30.25 9.31 3.48
C THR A 217 -30.87 8.87 4.80
N CYS A 218 -31.05 9.80 5.77
CA CYS A 218 -31.56 9.53 7.10
C CYS A 218 -32.88 10.25 7.42
N GLY A 219 -33.32 11.17 6.57
CA GLY A 219 -34.61 11.88 6.67
C GLY A 219 -35.62 11.24 5.76
#